data_6e21817b10d393a8782b0936ff6ed4bf
#
_entry.id   6e21817b10d393a8782b0936ff6ed4bf
#
_cell.length_a   1.000
_cell.length_b   1.000
_cell.length_c   1.000
_cell.angle_alpha   90.00
_cell.angle_beta   90.00
_cell.angle_gamma   90.00
#
_symmetry.space_group_name_H-M   'P 1'
#
loop_
_entity.id
_entity.type
_entity.pdbx_description
1 polymer ?
#
loop_
_entity_poly.entity_id
_entity_poly.type
_entity_poly.pdbx_seq_one_letter_code
_entity_poly.pdbx_strand_id
1 'polypeptide(L)'
;FELAIMAGIMLGAASRSLPILVDGFICSAAYAAAVRICPLVAQYAILSHASAEPGHVPALGALDSGTPLLHLDMRLGEGTGGAVAYHLLRCAVNIFNEMATFAEAQVDEGL
;
A
#
# COMPACT_ATOMS: atom_id res chain seq x y z
N PHE A 1 1.53 -22.19 4.56
CA PHE A 1 2.90 -21.67 4.71
C PHE A 1 3.08 -20.30 4.05
N GLU A 2 2.51 -20.06 2.88
CA GLU A 2 2.68 -18.81 2.12
C GLU A 2 2.21 -17.56 2.90
N LEU A 3 1.11 -17.63 3.62
CA LEU A 3 0.64 -16.50 4.45
C LEU A 3 1.63 -16.16 5.57
N ALA A 4 2.21 -17.19 6.21
CA ALA A 4 3.20 -16.99 7.26
C ALA A 4 4.49 -16.38 6.72
N ILE A 5 4.92 -16.82 5.52
CA ILE A 5 6.11 -16.27 4.83
C ILE A 5 5.85 -14.81 4.48
N MET A 6 4.72 -14.48 3.88
CA MET A 6 4.37 -13.10 3.52
C MET A 6 4.26 -12.20 4.76
N ALA A 7 3.65 -12.66 5.84
CA ALA A 7 3.61 -11.91 7.09
C ALA A 7 5.01 -11.67 7.66
N GLY A 8 5.89 -12.67 7.62
CA GLY A 8 7.29 -12.53 8.02
C GLY A 8 8.07 -11.53 7.17
N ILE A 9 7.84 -11.52 5.85
CA ILE A 9 8.44 -10.53 4.93
C ILE A 9 7.97 -9.11 5.30
N MET A 10 6.68 -8.92 5.58
CA MET A 10 6.13 -7.62 5.97
C MET A 10 6.73 -7.12 7.30
N LEU A 11 6.87 -8.00 8.29
CA LEU A 11 7.54 -7.68 9.57
C LEU A 11 9.01 -7.30 9.34
N GLY A 12 9.72 -8.07 8.53
CA GLY A 12 11.10 -7.79 8.17
C GLY A 12 11.27 -6.50 7.39
N ALA A 13 10.38 -6.18 6.46
CA ALA A 13 10.39 -4.92 5.71
C ALA A 13 10.17 -3.72 6.64
N ALA A 14 9.15 -3.77 7.50
CA ALA A 14 8.85 -2.72 8.46
C ALA A 14 10.02 -2.48 9.43
N SER A 15 10.68 -3.54 9.90
CA SER A 15 11.86 -3.41 10.78
C SER A 15 13.06 -2.70 10.12
N ARG A 16 13.05 -2.60 8.79
CA ARG A 16 14.06 -1.92 7.97
C ARG A 16 13.54 -0.61 7.37
N SER A 17 12.39 -0.15 7.80
CA SER A 17 11.73 1.06 7.28
C SER A 17 11.49 1.02 5.76
N LEU A 18 11.23 -0.16 5.21
CA LEU A 18 10.93 -0.33 3.80
C LEU A 18 9.41 -0.27 3.57
N PRO A 19 8.94 0.44 2.53
CA PRO A 19 7.53 0.45 2.18
C PRO A 19 7.07 -0.93 1.69
N ILE A 20 5.84 -1.27 2.00
CA ILE A 20 5.21 -2.56 1.70
C ILE A 20 4.01 -2.32 0.81
N LEU A 21 4.03 -2.81 -0.43
CA LEU A 21 2.85 -2.83 -1.28
C LEU A 21 2.06 -4.12 -1.02
N VAL A 22 0.90 -3.97 -0.42
CA VAL A 22 -0.03 -5.07 -0.16
C VAL A 22 -0.91 -5.26 -1.39
N ASP A 23 -0.75 -6.37 -2.11
CA ASP A 23 -1.42 -6.60 -3.39
C ASP A 23 -2.95 -6.68 -3.27
N GLY A 24 -3.50 -7.85 -3.09
CA GLY A 24 -4.93 -8.11 -3.09
C GLY A 24 -5.38 -8.91 -1.86
N PHE A 25 -6.42 -9.73 -2.03
CA PHE A 25 -7.09 -10.40 -0.93
C PHE A 25 -6.17 -11.31 -0.10
N ILE A 26 -5.38 -12.17 -0.75
CA ILE A 26 -4.48 -13.11 -0.06
C ILE A 26 -3.36 -12.36 0.69
N CYS A 27 -2.76 -11.37 0.05
CA CYS A 27 -1.74 -10.52 0.70
C CYS A 27 -2.33 -9.73 1.87
N SER A 28 -3.58 -9.30 1.79
CA SER A 28 -4.28 -8.63 2.89
C SER A 28 -4.51 -9.54 4.10
N ALA A 29 -4.73 -10.84 3.87
CA ALA A 29 -4.79 -11.82 4.97
C ALA A 29 -3.43 -11.96 5.69
N ALA A 30 -2.34 -12.00 4.95
CA ALA A 30 -0.99 -12.00 5.53
C ALA A 30 -0.68 -10.68 6.26
N TYR A 31 -1.09 -9.56 5.67
CA TYR A 31 -0.98 -8.23 6.29
C TYR A 31 -1.75 -8.15 7.61
N ALA A 32 -2.97 -8.67 7.66
CA ALA A 32 -3.75 -8.75 8.89
C ALA A 32 -3.01 -9.51 10.01
N ALA A 33 -2.37 -10.63 9.67
CA ALA A 33 -1.54 -11.38 10.61
C ALA A 33 -0.32 -10.55 11.07
N ALA A 34 0.38 -9.91 10.15
CA ALA A 34 1.56 -9.09 10.46
C ALA A 34 1.20 -7.92 11.40
N VAL A 35 0.12 -7.19 11.13
CA VAL A 35 -0.36 -6.07 11.97
C VAL A 35 -0.80 -6.55 13.35
N ARG A 36 -1.39 -7.75 13.46
CA ARG A 36 -1.75 -8.34 14.76
C ARG A 36 -0.53 -8.73 15.58
N ILE A 37 0.58 -9.11 14.95
CA ILE A 37 1.85 -9.39 15.61
C ILE A 37 2.56 -8.09 16.00
N CYS A 38 2.61 -7.12 15.09
CA CYS A 38 3.24 -5.82 15.30
C CYS A 38 2.43 -4.70 14.61
N PRO A 39 1.67 -3.90 15.36
CA PRO A 39 0.83 -2.83 14.79
C PRO A 39 1.62 -1.78 13.97
N LEU A 40 2.91 -1.61 14.26
CA LEU A 40 3.76 -0.65 13.53
C LEU A 40 3.92 -1.00 12.04
N VAL A 41 3.68 -2.25 11.63
CA VAL A 41 3.69 -2.65 10.21
C VAL A 41 2.74 -1.79 9.38
N ALA A 42 1.61 -1.37 9.95
CA ALA A 42 0.64 -0.54 9.26
C ALA A 42 1.20 0.81 8.77
N GLN A 43 2.21 1.35 9.43
CA GLN A 43 2.84 2.61 9.05
C GLN A 43 3.68 2.50 7.76
N TYR A 44 4.04 1.29 7.37
CA TYR A 44 4.86 1.01 6.18
C TYR A 44 4.06 0.39 5.06
N ALA A 45 2.78 0.05 5.31
CA ALA A 45 1.94 -0.66 4.36
C ALA A 45 1.10 0.28 3.50
N ILE A 46 1.08 0.02 2.21
CA ILE A 46 0.27 0.71 1.22
C ILE A 46 -0.62 -0.35 0.55
N LEU A 47 -1.93 -0.21 0.69
CA LEU A 47 -2.89 -1.11 0.06
C LEU A 47 -2.98 -0.77 -1.43
N SER A 48 -2.61 -1.71 -2.28
CA SER A 48 -2.45 -1.46 -3.72
C SER A 48 -3.77 -1.29 -4.43
N HIS A 49 -4.65 -2.29 -4.38
CA HIS A 49 -5.94 -2.23 -5.05
C HIS A 49 -7.05 -2.90 -4.26
N ALA A 50 -8.28 -2.42 -4.46
CA ALA A 50 -9.46 -3.12 -4.01
C ALA A 50 -9.70 -4.33 -4.93
N SER A 51 -9.43 -5.54 -4.43
CA SER A 51 -9.73 -6.75 -5.18
C SER A 51 -11.23 -6.90 -5.36
N ALA A 52 -11.65 -7.40 -6.52
CA ALA A 52 -13.03 -7.78 -6.80
C ALA A 52 -13.52 -9.01 -6.00
N GLU A 53 -12.66 -9.64 -5.20
CA GLU A 53 -13.05 -10.70 -4.26
C GLU A 53 -14.00 -10.14 -3.20
N PRO A 54 -15.22 -10.72 -3.03
CA PRO A 54 -16.28 -10.11 -2.21
C PRO A 54 -15.91 -9.85 -0.75
N GLY A 55 -14.98 -10.62 -0.20
CA GLY A 55 -14.52 -10.48 1.19
C GLY A 55 -13.44 -9.43 1.41
N HIS A 56 -12.82 -8.89 0.36
CA HIS A 56 -11.62 -8.07 0.49
C HIS A 56 -11.88 -6.71 1.15
N VAL A 57 -12.76 -5.91 0.60
CA VAL A 57 -13.07 -4.57 1.14
C VAL A 57 -13.62 -4.63 2.56
N PRO A 58 -14.58 -5.54 2.90
CA PRO A 58 -15.02 -5.74 4.28
C PRO A 58 -13.88 -6.14 5.23
N ALA A 59 -12.94 -6.99 4.79
CA ALA A 59 -11.80 -7.40 5.61
C ALA A 59 -10.86 -6.23 5.91
N LEU A 60 -10.58 -5.37 4.94
CA LEU A 60 -9.79 -4.16 5.14
C LEU A 60 -10.47 -3.17 6.10
N GLY A 61 -11.78 -2.99 5.98
CA GLY A 61 -12.56 -2.18 6.90
C GLY A 61 -12.50 -2.67 8.35
N ALA A 62 -12.52 -3.99 8.55
CA ALA A 62 -12.40 -4.59 9.88
C ALA A 62 -11.00 -4.43 10.50
N LEU A 63 -9.99 -4.12 9.70
CA LEU A 63 -8.61 -3.88 10.15
C LEU A 63 -8.30 -2.38 10.38
N ASP A 64 -9.26 -1.50 10.07
CA ASP A 64 -9.04 -0.05 10.04
C ASP A 64 -7.78 0.34 9.23
N SER A 65 -7.57 -0.37 8.12
CA SER A 65 -6.31 -0.33 7.36
C SER A 65 -6.28 0.76 6.28
N GLY A 66 -7.29 1.60 6.22
CA GLY A 66 -7.41 2.63 5.19
C GLY A 66 -8.00 2.10 3.87
N THR A 67 -7.88 2.92 2.83
CA THR A 67 -8.48 2.65 1.52
C THR A 67 -7.40 2.26 0.52
N PRO A 68 -7.61 1.21 -0.30
CA PRO A 68 -6.71 0.88 -1.40
C PRO A 68 -6.56 2.02 -2.41
N LEU A 69 -5.36 2.16 -2.99
CA LEU A 69 -5.06 3.21 -3.96
C LEU A 69 -5.87 3.09 -5.26
N LEU A 70 -6.12 1.85 -5.69
CA LEU A 70 -6.70 1.56 -7.00
C LEU A 70 -8.01 0.79 -6.88
N HIS A 71 -8.97 1.16 -7.73
CA HIS A 71 -10.24 0.46 -7.91
C HIS A 71 -10.37 0.10 -9.40
N LEU A 72 -9.86 -1.07 -9.78
CA LEU A 72 -9.76 -1.52 -11.17
C LEU A 72 -10.59 -2.77 -11.47
N ASP A 73 -11.43 -3.18 -10.53
CA ASP A 73 -12.26 -4.38 -10.62
C ASP A 73 -11.46 -5.65 -11.00
N MET A 74 -10.25 -5.74 -10.46
CA MET A 74 -9.31 -6.83 -10.71
C MET A 74 -9.35 -7.88 -9.60
N ARG A 75 -9.16 -9.14 -9.99
CA ARG A 75 -8.92 -10.27 -9.07
C ARG A 75 -7.88 -11.24 -9.64
N LEU A 76 -6.92 -10.74 -10.39
CA LEU A 76 -5.94 -11.58 -11.09
C LEU A 76 -4.95 -12.25 -10.13
N GLY A 77 -4.57 -11.54 -9.08
CA GLY A 77 -3.56 -12.02 -8.13
C GLY A 77 -2.13 -11.83 -8.63
N GLU A 78 -1.22 -12.64 -8.13
CA GLU A 78 0.20 -12.73 -8.54
C GLU A 78 0.97 -11.41 -8.43
N GLY A 79 0.56 -10.53 -7.53
CA GLY A 79 1.22 -9.23 -7.35
C GLY A 79 0.86 -8.18 -8.40
N THR A 80 -0.13 -8.44 -9.26
CA THR A 80 -0.50 -7.52 -10.35
C THR A 80 -0.93 -6.16 -9.82
N GLY A 81 -1.75 -6.09 -8.79
CA GLY A 81 -2.18 -4.83 -8.18
C GLY A 81 -1.01 -4.07 -7.57
N GLY A 82 -0.11 -4.77 -6.90
CA GLY A 82 1.14 -4.21 -6.38
C GLY A 82 2.04 -3.64 -7.47
N ALA A 83 2.18 -4.35 -8.60
CA ALA A 83 2.96 -3.91 -9.75
C ALA A 83 2.41 -2.60 -10.35
N VAL A 84 1.09 -2.47 -10.48
CA VAL A 84 0.45 -1.24 -10.97
C VAL A 84 0.62 -0.10 -9.95
N ALA A 85 0.37 -0.35 -8.67
CA ALA A 85 0.51 0.64 -7.60
C ALA A 85 1.96 1.13 -7.44
N TYR A 86 2.96 0.30 -7.74
CA TYR A 86 4.36 0.69 -7.71
C TYR A 86 4.68 1.88 -8.60
N HIS A 87 4.08 1.96 -9.77
CA HIS A 87 4.28 3.11 -10.67
C HIS A 87 3.71 4.40 -10.09
N LEU A 88 2.56 4.32 -9.42
CA LEU A 88 1.98 5.49 -8.72
C LEU A 88 2.87 5.93 -7.57
N LEU A 89 3.41 4.98 -6.80
CA LEU A 89 4.33 5.30 -5.71
C LEU A 89 5.59 5.99 -6.24
N ARG A 90 6.15 5.52 -7.35
CA ARG A 90 7.28 6.20 -8.00
C ARG A 90 6.93 7.61 -8.45
N CYS A 91 5.77 7.82 -9.06
CA CYS A 91 5.30 9.15 -9.42
C CYS A 91 5.19 10.06 -8.18
N ALA A 92 4.63 9.57 -7.08
CA ALA A 92 4.52 10.33 -5.84
C ALA A 92 5.89 10.73 -5.28
N VAL A 93 6.87 9.82 -5.31
CA VAL A 93 8.25 10.11 -4.89
C VAL A 93 8.90 11.16 -5.80
N ASN A 94 8.70 11.07 -7.10
CA ASN A 94 9.25 12.06 -8.05
C ASN A 94 8.60 13.44 -7.82
N ILE A 95 7.28 13.51 -7.63
CA ILE A 95 6.60 14.76 -7.29
C ILE A 95 7.20 15.37 -6.03
N PHE A 96 7.37 14.56 -4.98
CA PHE A 96 7.93 15.04 -3.72
C PHE A 96 9.36 15.58 -3.86
N ASN A 97 10.19 14.94 -4.67
CA ASN A 97 11.61 15.29 -4.80
C ASN A 97 11.90 16.36 -5.87
N GLU A 98 11.07 16.46 -6.89
CA GLU A 98 11.41 17.21 -8.12
C GLU A 98 10.43 18.35 -8.42
N MET A 99 9.25 18.36 -7.81
CA MET A 99 8.26 19.42 -8.05
C MET A 99 8.73 20.71 -7.37
N ALA A 100 8.82 21.78 -8.14
CA ALA A 100 9.15 23.10 -7.63
C ALA A 100 8.08 23.60 -6.64
N THR A 101 8.52 24.26 -5.59
CA THR A 101 7.62 25.03 -4.70
C THR A 101 7.13 26.30 -5.41
N PHE A 102 6.09 26.94 -4.92
CA PHE A 102 5.63 28.22 -5.48
C PHE A 102 6.73 29.29 -5.46
N ALA A 103 7.55 29.33 -4.41
CA ALA A 103 8.67 30.24 -4.32
C ALA A 103 9.74 29.98 -5.39
N GLU A 104 10.09 28.72 -5.64
CA GLU A 104 11.04 28.34 -6.68
C GLU A 104 10.49 28.58 -8.10
N ALA A 105 9.20 28.38 -8.29
CA ALA A 105 8.51 28.60 -9.56
C ALA A 105 8.17 30.08 -9.80
N GLN A 106 8.43 30.98 -8.84
CA GLN A 106 8.10 32.42 -8.89
C GLN A 106 6.61 32.67 -9.16
N VAL A 107 5.74 31.82 -8.63
CA VAL A 107 4.29 31.96 -8.72
C VAL A 107 3.80 32.66 -7.45
N ASP A 108 3.03 33.75 -7.62
CA ASP A 108 2.40 34.41 -6.49
C ASP A 108 1.42 33.46 -5.78
N GLU A 109 1.51 33.39 -4.46
CA GLU A 109 0.51 32.70 -3.66
C GLU A 109 -0.80 33.50 -3.79
N GLY A 110 -1.71 33.01 -4.63
CA GLY A 110 -3.03 33.61 -4.79
C GLY A 110 -3.78 33.61 -3.46
N LEU A 111 -4.04 34.81 -2.95
CA LEU A 111 -4.93 35.05 -1.83
C LEU A 111 -6.38 34.82 -2.23
#